data_b69c45f3b3c654392750cdaf0a4e1d12
#
_entry.id   b69c45f3b3c654392750cdaf0a4e1d12
#
_cell.length_a   1.000
_cell.length_b   1.000
_cell.length_c   1.000
_cell.angle_alpha   90.00
_cell.angle_beta   90.00
_cell.angle_gamma   90.00
#
_symmetry.space_group_name_H-M   'P 1'
#
loop_
_entity.id
_entity.type
_entity.pdbx_description
1 polymer ?
#
loop_
_entity_poly.entity_id
_entity_poly.type
_entity_poly.pdbx_seq_one_letter_code
_entity_poly.pdbx_strand_id
1 'polypeptide(L)'
;MLAVCCTAQAQQRQAQRLNNSDDPGLTLTPAIARVSADAPPGSRPPSADPRDLEGVWWISRYEYLLGPSAGVPPPLKPEYMAILERRIRAKNRGTPEADASTDCRPHGMPRLMESPYPIRIIQTPGQITFLHEVAHNIRRIYLDQPHPAKLKPTYLGHSVGRWEGDTLVVDTTGLNDKTFIDDEGSTHSEQIHVVERYRKVNGGRDLELVMTVTDPVTLTQPYSYTRIYKWRPDIKPAEYVCEENNRNAPENGVTVAK
;
A
#
# COMPACT_ATOMS: atom_id res chain seq x y z
N MET A 1 -11.20 26.59 10.12
CA MET A 1 -12.03 26.03 9.03
C MET A 1 -11.60 26.47 7.62
N LEU A 2 -11.11 27.68 7.37
CA LEU A 2 -10.69 28.15 6.03
C LEU A 2 -9.44 27.44 5.46
N ALA A 3 -8.48 27.05 6.27
CA ALA A 3 -7.23 26.40 5.81
C ALA A 3 -7.46 24.99 5.22
N VAL A 4 -8.41 24.22 5.76
CA VAL A 4 -8.72 22.86 5.29
C VAL A 4 -9.40 22.89 3.91
N CYS A 5 -10.19 23.91 3.64
CA CYS A 5 -10.91 24.04 2.37
C CYS A 5 -9.95 24.40 1.21
N CYS A 6 -8.94 25.23 1.47
CA CYS A 6 -7.93 25.61 0.46
C CYS A 6 -7.03 24.42 0.07
N THR A 7 -6.70 23.53 1.01
CA THR A 7 -5.84 22.35 0.74
C THR A 7 -6.57 21.29 -0.10
N ALA A 8 -7.85 21.03 0.19
CA ALA A 8 -8.65 20.08 -0.59
C ALA A 8 -8.84 20.57 -2.04
N GLN A 9 -9.06 21.85 -2.25
CA GLN A 9 -9.16 22.44 -3.60
C GLN A 9 -7.83 22.39 -4.36
N ALA A 10 -6.71 22.62 -3.69
CA ALA A 10 -5.39 22.50 -4.31
C ALA A 10 -5.11 21.06 -4.75
N GLN A 11 -5.44 20.07 -3.93
CA GLN A 11 -5.31 18.66 -4.26
C GLN A 11 -6.23 18.23 -5.40
N GLN A 12 -7.49 18.70 -5.43
CA GLN A 12 -8.40 18.45 -6.55
C GLN A 12 -7.90 19.06 -7.85
N ARG A 13 -7.37 20.29 -7.82
CA ARG A 13 -6.74 20.91 -9.01
C ARG A 13 -5.51 20.13 -9.49
N GLN A 14 -4.72 19.60 -8.57
CA GLN A 14 -3.56 18.80 -8.88
C GLN A 14 -3.95 17.45 -9.54
N ALA A 15 -4.98 16.78 -9.01
CA ALA A 15 -5.56 15.58 -9.62
C ALA A 15 -6.16 15.88 -11.01
N GLN A 16 -6.90 16.98 -11.14
CA GLN A 16 -7.45 17.42 -12.43
C GLN A 16 -6.34 17.72 -13.45
N ARG A 17 -5.23 18.31 -13.02
CA ARG A 17 -4.08 18.56 -13.89
C ARG A 17 -3.47 17.26 -14.42
N LEU A 18 -3.30 16.24 -13.58
CA LEU A 18 -2.78 14.95 -13.99
C LEU A 18 -3.75 14.18 -14.91
N ASN A 19 -5.07 14.33 -14.68
CA ASN A 19 -6.09 13.61 -15.44
C ASN A 19 -6.54 14.32 -16.74
N ASN A 20 -6.40 15.66 -16.79
CA ASN A 20 -6.83 16.48 -17.92
C ASN A 20 -5.67 17.23 -18.58
N SER A 21 -4.46 16.74 -18.43
CA SER A 21 -3.31 17.33 -19.11
C SER A 21 -3.43 17.12 -20.61
N ASP A 22 -3.25 18.19 -21.37
CA ASP A 22 -3.08 18.14 -22.83
C ASP A 22 -1.74 17.47 -23.23
N ASP A 23 -0.89 17.17 -22.26
CA ASP A 23 0.34 16.39 -22.41
C ASP A 23 0.01 14.90 -22.39
N PRO A 24 0.01 14.20 -23.55
CA PRO A 24 -0.31 12.77 -23.62
C PRO A 24 0.68 11.90 -22.82
N GLY A 25 1.86 12.44 -22.51
CA GLY A 25 2.86 11.76 -21.66
C GLY A 25 2.55 11.80 -20.17
N LEU A 26 1.55 12.58 -19.74
CA LEU A 26 1.15 12.71 -18.31
C LEU A 26 -0.20 12.04 -18.02
N THR A 27 -0.50 10.96 -18.70
CA THR A 27 -1.74 10.20 -18.45
C THR A 27 -1.53 9.21 -17.31
N LEU A 28 -2.40 9.28 -16.30
CA LEU A 28 -2.39 8.30 -15.20
C LEU A 28 -2.88 6.93 -15.68
N THR A 29 -2.29 5.88 -15.13
CA THR A 29 -2.79 4.52 -15.31
C THR A 29 -4.19 4.42 -14.67
N PRO A 30 -5.22 3.97 -15.40
CA PRO A 30 -6.54 3.78 -14.82
C PRO A 30 -6.49 2.80 -13.65
N ALA A 31 -7.18 3.12 -12.57
CA ALA A 31 -7.31 2.20 -11.44
C ALA A 31 -7.97 0.88 -11.88
N ILE A 32 -7.45 -0.25 -11.42
CA ILE A 32 -8.10 -1.55 -11.63
C ILE A 32 -9.39 -1.56 -10.80
N ALA A 33 -10.52 -1.66 -11.47
CA ALA A 33 -11.83 -1.47 -10.84
C ALA A 33 -12.13 -2.51 -9.74
N ARG A 34 -11.69 -3.76 -9.92
CA ARG A 34 -11.96 -4.83 -8.96
C ARG A 34 -10.85 -5.88 -9.02
N VAL A 35 -10.31 -6.26 -7.86
CA VAL A 35 -9.33 -7.35 -7.70
C VAL A 35 -10.00 -8.58 -7.10
N SER A 36 -10.69 -8.42 -5.98
CA SER A 36 -11.40 -9.51 -5.33
C SER A 36 -12.88 -9.20 -5.15
N ALA A 37 -13.69 -10.23 -5.37
CA ALA A 37 -15.10 -10.25 -5.02
C ALA A 37 -15.32 -10.90 -3.64
N ASP A 38 -16.57 -10.95 -3.17
CA ASP A 38 -16.94 -11.72 -2.00
C ASP A 38 -16.62 -13.21 -2.21
N ALA A 39 -16.38 -13.93 -1.10
CA ALA A 39 -16.19 -15.36 -1.15
C ALA A 39 -17.41 -16.07 -1.75
N PRO A 40 -17.22 -17.22 -2.45
CA PRO A 40 -18.32 -17.99 -3.01
C PRO A 40 -19.37 -18.36 -1.95
N PRO A 41 -20.66 -18.50 -2.35
CA PRO A 41 -21.70 -19.01 -1.45
C PRO A 41 -21.29 -20.35 -0.81
N GLY A 42 -21.57 -20.51 0.48
CA GLY A 42 -21.20 -21.70 1.25
C GLY A 42 -19.76 -21.70 1.80
N SER A 43 -18.96 -20.68 1.51
CA SER A 43 -17.63 -20.54 2.11
C SER A 43 -17.71 -20.42 3.64
N ARG A 44 -16.68 -20.91 4.34
CA ARG A 44 -16.58 -20.77 5.79
C ARG A 44 -16.72 -19.30 6.20
N PRO A 45 -17.60 -18.96 7.15
CA PRO A 45 -17.75 -17.58 7.62
C PRO A 45 -16.48 -17.14 8.37
N PRO A 46 -16.21 -15.83 8.42
CA PRO A 46 -15.18 -15.29 9.31
C PRO A 46 -15.57 -15.54 10.78
N SER A 47 -14.58 -15.45 11.68
CA SER A 47 -14.82 -15.48 13.12
C SER A 47 -15.79 -14.37 13.54
N ALA A 48 -16.68 -14.65 14.50
CA ALA A 48 -17.58 -13.66 15.07
C ALA A 48 -16.85 -12.68 16.03
N ASP A 49 -15.67 -13.06 16.55
CA ASP A 49 -14.85 -12.17 17.34
C ASP A 49 -14.30 -11.04 16.45
N PRO A 50 -14.60 -9.76 16.73
CA PRO A 50 -14.13 -8.64 15.94
C PRO A 50 -12.61 -8.48 15.97
N ARG A 51 -11.92 -9.00 16.99
CA ARG A 51 -10.47 -8.95 17.11
C ARG A 51 -9.75 -10.14 16.47
N ASP A 52 -10.48 -11.16 16.06
CA ASP A 52 -9.90 -12.28 15.32
C ASP A 52 -9.85 -11.94 13.83
N LEU A 53 -8.67 -11.50 13.37
CA LEU A 53 -8.39 -11.19 11.98
C LEU A 53 -7.78 -12.39 11.24
N GLU A 54 -7.62 -13.55 11.89
CA GLU A 54 -6.95 -14.71 11.32
C GLU A 54 -7.65 -15.22 10.07
N GLY A 55 -6.90 -15.38 8.98
CA GLY A 55 -7.42 -15.92 7.72
C GLY A 55 -6.81 -15.29 6.48
N VAL A 56 -7.45 -15.52 5.34
CA VAL A 56 -7.01 -14.97 4.06
C VAL A 56 -7.90 -13.79 3.68
N TRP A 57 -7.25 -12.70 3.36
CA TRP A 57 -7.86 -11.44 2.98
C TRP A 57 -7.29 -10.99 1.64
N TRP A 58 -8.13 -10.45 0.78
CA TRP A 58 -7.71 -9.97 -0.53
C TRP A 58 -8.33 -8.61 -0.81
N ILE A 59 -7.48 -7.65 -1.18
CA ILE A 59 -7.93 -6.29 -1.49
C ILE A 59 -9.06 -6.31 -2.54
N SER A 60 -10.11 -5.55 -2.30
CA SER A 60 -11.28 -5.52 -3.20
C SER A 60 -11.01 -4.74 -4.47
N ARG A 61 -10.17 -3.71 -4.37
CA ARG A 61 -9.85 -2.79 -5.46
C ARG A 61 -8.38 -2.38 -5.38
N TYR A 62 -7.75 -2.30 -6.51
CA TYR A 62 -6.37 -1.84 -6.66
C TYR A 62 -6.31 -0.43 -7.23
N GLU A 63 -5.43 0.40 -6.71
CA GLU A 63 -5.21 1.77 -7.18
C GLU A 63 -3.72 2.05 -7.31
N TYR A 64 -3.32 2.65 -8.43
CA TYR A 64 -1.93 2.99 -8.71
C TYR A 64 -1.42 4.19 -7.92
N LEU A 65 -2.31 5.10 -7.53
CA LEU A 65 -2.00 6.26 -6.70
C LEU A 65 -2.63 6.10 -5.32
N LEU A 66 -1.86 6.32 -4.28
CA LEU A 66 -2.28 6.20 -2.88
C LEU A 66 -2.44 7.58 -2.22
N GLY A 67 -3.22 8.43 -2.82
CA GLY A 67 -3.60 9.70 -2.25
C GLY A 67 -4.89 9.66 -1.43
N PRO A 68 -5.39 10.81 -0.98
CA PRO A 68 -6.55 10.90 -0.08
C PRO A 68 -7.87 10.44 -0.73
N SER A 69 -7.90 10.27 -2.04
CA SER A 69 -9.02 9.70 -2.79
C SER A 69 -8.53 9.06 -4.09
N ALA A 70 -9.37 8.23 -4.72
CA ALA A 70 -9.03 7.53 -5.95
C ALA A 70 -8.57 8.50 -7.07
N GLY A 71 -7.44 8.17 -7.71
CA GLY A 71 -6.85 8.99 -8.77
C GLY A 71 -6.24 10.32 -8.32
N VAL A 72 -6.20 10.58 -7.03
CA VAL A 72 -5.54 11.77 -6.46
C VAL A 72 -4.17 11.35 -5.93
N PRO A 73 -3.09 12.03 -6.29
CA PRO A 73 -1.77 11.74 -5.73
C PRO A 73 -1.69 12.10 -4.24
N PRO A 74 -0.71 11.54 -3.51
CA PRO A 74 -0.34 12.06 -2.19
C PRO A 74 -0.11 13.58 -2.24
N PRO A 75 -0.33 14.31 -1.15
CA PRO A 75 -0.11 15.77 -1.09
C PRO A 75 1.40 16.09 -1.08
N LEU A 76 2.09 15.76 -2.15
CA LEU A 76 3.53 15.97 -2.31
C LEU A 76 3.87 17.46 -2.37
N LYS A 77 5.04 17.81 -1.84
CA LYS A 77 5.63 19.13 -2.07
C LYS A 77 5.96 19.33 -3.56
N PRO A 78 6.02 20.57 -4.05
CA PRO A 78 6.18 20.84 -5.49
C PRO A 78 7.36 20.10 -6.16
N GLU A 79 8.49 20.03 -5.48
CA GLU A 79 9.69 19.34 -5.97
C GLU A 79 9.49 17.82 -6.13
N TYR A 80 8.79 17.18 -5.19
CA TYR A 80 8.47 15.75 -5.25
C TYR A 80 7.33 15.45 -6.23
N MET A 81 6.40 16.39 -6.40
CA MET A 81 5.38 16.28 -7.44
C MET A 81 6.01 16.34 -8.85
N ALA A 82 7.00 17.20 -9.07
CA ALA A 82 7.72 17.25 -10.33
C ALA A 82 8.47 15.93 -10.64
N ILE A 83 8.97 15.25 -9.59
CA ILE A 83 9.57 13.91 -9.72
C ILE A 83 8.50 12.88 -10.14
N LEU A 84 7.33 12.88 -9.47
CA LEU A 84 6.23 11.99 -9.82
C LEU A 84 5.78 12.19 -11.28
N GLU A 85 5.55 13.43 -11.70
CA GLU A 85 5.18 13.75 -13.08
C GLU A 85 6.23 13.23 -14.09
N ARG A 86 7.53 13.39 -13.80
CA ARG A 86 8.61 12.87 -14.63
C ARG A 86 8.55 11.34 -14.74
N ARG A 87 8.29 10.63 -13.63
CA ARG A 87 8.18 9.16 -13.61
C ARG A 87 6.98 8.68 -14.41
N ILE A 88 5.83 9.32 -14.26
CA ILE A 88 4.63 9.02 -15.06
C ILE A 88 4.94 9.19 -16.55
N ARG A 89 5.58 10.29 -16.95
CA ARG A 89 5.97 10.49 -18.35
C ARG A 89 6.95 9.42 -18.85
N ALA A 90 7.93 9.03 -18.04
CA ALA A 90 8.89 7.99 -18.41
C ALA A 90 8.19 6.64 -18.58
N LYS A 91 7.32 6.26 -17.65
CA LYS A 91 6.49 5.05 -17.71
C LYS A 91 5.63 5.03 -19.01
N ASN A 92 4.94 6.13 -19.31
CA ASN A 92 4.06 6.23 -20.48
C ASN A 92 4.82 6.17 -21.81
N ARG A 93 6.12 6.53 -21.82
CA ARG A 93 7.02 6.35 -22.96
C ARG A 93 7.67 4.97 -23.04
N GLY A 94 7.37 4.07 -22.11
CA GLY A 94 7.98 2.74 -22.07
C GLY A 94 9.40 2.72 -21.51
N THR A 95 9.82 3.76 -20.80
CA THR A 95 11.13 3.88 -20.15
C THR A 95 10.98 4.17 -18.64
N PRO A 96 10.26 3.30 -17.88
CA PRO A 96 10.04 3.52 -16.47
C PRO A 96 11.37 3.54 -15.72
N GLU A 97 11.46 4.37 -14.67
CA GLU A 97 12.55 4.28 -13.70
C GLU A 97 12.44 2.95 -12.94
N ALA A 98 13.57 2.30 -12.67
CA ALA A 98 13.60 1.09 -11.87
C ALA A 98 13.12 1.38 -10.43
N ASP A 99 12.30 0.49 -9.91
CA ASP A 99 11.91 0.50 -8.51
C ASP A 99 12.32 -0.82 -7.81
N ALA A 100 12.05 -0.93 -6.51
CA ALA A 100 12.43 -2.10 -5.74
C ALA A 100 11.80 -3.39 -6.30
N SER A 101 10.57 -3.34 -6.81
CA SER A 101 9.87 -4.52 -7.35
C SER A 101 10.47 -5.03 -8.65
N THR A 102 11.09 -4.16 -9.44
CA THR A 102 11.75 -4.56 -10.68
C THR A 102 13.02 -5.41 -10.44
N ASP A 103 13.60 -5.27 -9.27
CA ASP A 103 14.79 -6.03 -8.84
C ASP A 103 14.43 -7.13 -7.81
N CYS A 104 13.18 -7.56 -7.77
CA CYS A 104 12.68 -8.55 -6.81
C CYS A 104 12.89 -8.19 -5.34
N ARG A 105 13.02 -6.91 -5.01
CA ARG A 105 13.07 -6.41 -3.64
C ARG A 105 11.64 -6.16 -3.10
N PRO A 106 11.47 -6.11 -1.78
CA PRO A 106 10.16 -5.81 -1.19
C PRO A 106 9.58 -4.49 -1.70
N HIS A 107 8.26 -4.44 -1.91
CA HIS A 107 7.54 -3.24 -2.34
C HIS A 107 7.64 -2.09 -1.32
N GLY A 108 7.94 -2.42 -0.05
CA GLY A 108 7.96 -1.45 1.06
C GLY A 108 6.57 -1.03 1.53
N MET A 109 6.54 -0.33 2.66
CA MET A 109 5.33 0.28 3.18
C MET A 109 5.25 1.75 2.75
N PRO A 110 4.05 2.28 2.47
CA PRO A 110 2.71 1.67 2.56
C PRO A 110 2.29 0.83 1.34
N ARG A 111 3.00 0.89 0.21
CA ARG A 111 2.67 0.27 -1.07
C ARG A 111 2.37 -1.23 -0.97
N LEU A 112 3.06 -1.96 -0.08
CA LEU A 112 2.83 -3.41 0.09
C LEU A 112 1.36 -3.73 0.41
N MET A 113 0.67 -2.86 1.16
CA MET A 113 -0.73 -3.06 1.52
C MET A 113 -1.70 -2.84 0.35
N GLU A 114 -1.24 -2.25 -0.74
CA GLU A 114 -2.02 -2.07 -1.97
C GLU A 114 -1.81 -3.20 -2.98
N SER A 115 -0.91 -4.12 -2.69
CA SER A 115 -0.59 -5.19 -3.64
C SER A 115 -1.84 -6.00 -4.00
N PRO A 116 -2.09 -6.27 -5.30
CA PRO A 116 -3.27 -7.01 -5.76
C PRO A 116 -3.16 -8.52 -5.53
N TYR A 117 -2.49 -8.92 -4.47
CA TYR A 117 -2.28 -10.31 -4.06
C TYR A 117 -2.89 -10.57 -2.68
N PRO A 118 -3.30 -11.81 -2.38
CA PRO A 118 -3.87 -12.13 -1.08
C PRO A 118 -2.86 -12.01 0.05
N ILE A 119 -3.38 -11.75 1.24
CA ILE A 119 -2.64 -11.69 2.50
C ILE A 119 -3.20 -12.77 3.42
N ARG A 120 -2.33 -13.60 3.99
CA ARG A 120 -2.68 -14.46 5.12
C ARG A 120 -2.31 -13.75 6.42
N ILE A 121 -3.30 -13.50 7.27
CA ILE A 121 -3.09 -13.01 8.63
C ILE A 121 -3.03 -14.19 9.59
N ILE A 122 -2.04 -14.20 10.46
CA ILE A 122 -1.84 -15.18 11.54
C ILE A 122 -1.71 -14.42 12.84
N GLN A 123 -2.50 -14.81 13.83
CA GLN A 123 -2.46 -14.23 15.17
C GLN A 123 -1.86 -15.21 16.17
N THR A 124 -0.88 -14.75 16.93
CA THR A 124 -0.28 -15.47 18.04
C THR A 124 -0.19 -14.54 19.24
N PRO A 125 -0.04 -15.06 20.47
CA PRO A 125 0.15 -14.20 21.63
C PRO A 125 1.31 -13.20 21.43
N GLY A 126 1.00 -11.89 21.56
CA GLY A 126 1.97 -10.80 21.42
C GLY A 126 2.38 -10.44 19.98
N GLN A 127 1.87 -11.13 18.95
CA GLN A 127 2.26 -10.84 17.57
C GLN A 127 1.13 -11.14 16.58
N ILE A 128 0.98 -10.25 15.60
CA ILE A 128 0.22 -10.52 14.38
C ILE A 128 1.19 -10.55 13.21
N THR A 129 1.09 -11.58 12.37
CA THR A 129 1.94 -11.75 11.19
C THR A 129 1.11 -11.68 9.92
N PHE A 130 1.49 -10.80 9.01
CA PHE A 130 0.95 -10.71 7.67
C PHE A 130 1.91 -11.42 6.71
N LEU A 131 1.44 -12.52 6.13
CA LEU A 131 2.13 -13.21 5.05
C LEU A 131 1.54 -12.71 3.73
N HIS A 132 2.28 -11.89 3.02
CA HIS A 132 1.91 -11.43 1.70
C HIS A 132 2.38 -12.46 0.67
N GLU A 133 1.51 -12.82 -0.28
CA GLU A 133 1.90 -13.67 -1.41
C GLU A 133 2.99 -12.98 -2.24
N VAL A 134 2.80 -11.69 -2.56
CA VAL A 134 3.76 -10.92 -3.33
C VAL A 134 5.14 -10.88 -2.66
N ALA A 135 6.15 -11.31 -3.42
CA ALA A 135 7.54 -11.34 -3.00
C ALA A 135 7.78 -12.02 -1.64
N HIS A 136 6.87 -12.91 -1.20
CA HIS A 136 6.89 -13.61 0.09
C HIS A 136 7.19 -12.72 1.29
N ASN A 137 6.66 -11.49 1.27
CA ASN A 137 6.90 -10.55 2.36
C ASN A 137 6.23 -11.00 3.65
N ILE A 138 7.02 -11.09 4.71
CA ILE A 138 6.55 -11.41 6.05
C ILE A 138 6.64 -10.14 6.90
N ARG A 139 5.49 -9.56 7.21
CA ARG A 139 5.39 -8.40 8.09
C ARG A 139 4.94 -8.83 9.48
N ARG A 140 5.70 -8.43 10.49
CA ARG A 140 5.41 -8.70 11.90
C ARG A 140 4.95 -7.42 12.58
N ILE A 141 3.84 -7.52 13.30
CA ILE A 141 3.27 -6.45 14.13
C ILE A 141 3.38 -6.94 15.57
N TYR A 142 4.20 -6.27 16.36
CA TYR A 142 4.45 -6.60 17.75
C TYR A 142 3.42 -5.91 18.63
N LEU A 143 2.63 -6.69 19.40
CA LEU A 143 1.53 -6.15 20.20
C LEU A 143 2.02 -5.61 21.53
N ASP A 144 1.42 -4.48 21.93
CA ASP A 144 1.52 -3.88 23.27
C ASP A 144 2.97 -3.63 23.74
N GLN A 145 3.86 -3.27 22.81
CA GLN A 145 5.23 -2.92 23.11
C GLN A 145 5.67 -1.67 22.33
N PRO A 146 6.66 -0.93 22.84
CA PRO A 146 7.18 0.25 22.15
C PRO A 146 8.09 -0.14 20.98
N HIS A 147 8.34 0.83 20.08
CA HIS A 147 9.44 0.72 19.12
C HIS A 147 10.80 0.68 19.84
N PRO A 148 11.78 -0.07 19.33
CA PRO A 148 13.15 0.02 19.79
C PRO A 148 13.71 1.45 19.69
N ALA A 149 14.48 1.88 20.68
CA ALA A 149 15.07 3.23 20.69
C ALA A 149 15.99 3.52 19.49
N LYS A 150 16.54 2.48 18.86
CA LYS A 150 17.36 2.59 17.64
C LYS A 150 16.83 1.59 16.62
N LEU A 151 16.37 2.11 15.49
CA LEU A 151 15.92 1.32 14.35
C LEU A 151 16.92 1.48 13.19
N LYS A 152 17.25 0.35 12.57
CA LYS A 152 17.92 0.36 11.28
C LYS A 152 16.82 0.39 10.21
N PRO A 153 16.82 1.37 9.29
CA PRO A 153 15.78 1.46 8.26
C PRO A 153 15.73 0.21 7.38
N THR A 154 14.51 -0.29 7.17
CA THR A 154 14.24 -1.47 6.33
C THR A 154 13.09 -1.19 5.37
N TYR A 155 12.84 -2.09 4.42
CA TYR A 155 11.71 -1.97 3.48
C TYR A 155 10.34 -1.98 4.16
N LEU A 156 10.19 -2.77 5.23
CA LEU A 156 8.92 -2.95 5.94
C LEU A 156 8.85 -2.15 7.24
N GLY A 157 9.95 -1.52 7.62
CA GLY A 157 10.04 -0.80 8.89
C GLY A 157 9.93 -1.71 10.10
N HIS A 158 9.54 -1.12 11.21
CA HIS A 158 9.19 -1.80 12.45
C HIS A 158 7.75 -1.41 12.81
N SER A 159 6.89 -2.41 12.99
CA SER A 159 5.48 -2.21 13.28
C SER A 159 5.16 -2.66 14.71
N VAL A 160 4.51 -1.79 15.47
CA VAL A 160 3.91 -2.11 16.77
C VAL A 160 2.41 -1.96 16.67
N GLY A 161 1.65 -2.75 17.44
CA GLY A 161 0.20 -2.74 17.39
C GLY A 161 -0.42 -2.72 18.77
N ARG A 162 -1.62 -2.17 18.86
CA ARG A 162 -2.48 -2.27 20.03
C ARG A 162 -3.95 -2.34 19.62
N TRP A 163 -4.77 -2.93 20.47
CA TRP A 163 -6.21 -2.95 20.26
C TRP A 163 -6.87 -1.74 20.94
N GLU A 164 -7.63 -0.97 20.14
CA GLU A 164 -8.52 0.09 20.60
C GLU A 164 -9.98 -0.36 20.36
N GLY A 165 -10.61 -0.95 21.39
CA GLY A 165 -11.90 -1.62 21.20
C GLY A 165 -11.76 -2.76 20.18
N ASP A 166 -12.52 -2.70 19.09
CA ASP A 166 -12.52 -3.68 18.00
C ASP A 166 -11.58 -3.30 16.85
N THR A 167 -10.76 -2.28 17.03
CA THR A 167 -9.85 -1.77 16.00
C THR A 167 -8.40 -2.09 16.38
N LEU A 168 -7.69 -2.80 15.53
CA LEU A 168 -6.24 -2.93 15.61
C LEU A 168 -5.60 -1.66 15.06
N VAL A 169 -4.87 -0.95 15.91
CA VAL A 169 -4.07 0.21 15.50
C VAL A 169 -2.63 -0.21 15.38
N VAL A 170 -2.04 0.00 14.23
CA VAL A 170 -0.64 -0.34 13.92
C VAL A 170 0.13 0.93 13.62
N ASP A 171 1.25 1.08 14.28
CA ASP A 171 2.20 2.17 14.11
C ASP A 171 3.48 1.63 13.45
N THR A 172 3.94 2.26 12.36
CA THR A 172 5.10 1.79 11.61
C THR A 172 6.06 2.92 11.32
N THR A 173 7.32 2.73 11.75
CA THR A 173 8.44 3.64 11.54
C THR A 173 9.69 2.87 11.08
N GLY A 174 10.81 3.58 10.84
CA GLY A 174 12.06 2.96 10.45
C GLY A 174 12.01 2.34 9.05
N LEU A 175 11.28 2.97 8.15
CA LEU A 175 11.26 2.63 6.73
C LEU A 175 12.48 3.25 6.03
N ASN A 176 13.09 2.51 5.07
CA ASN A 176 14.11 3.10 4.21
C ASN A 176 13.45 3.83 3.02
N ASP A 177 14.21 4.68 2.33
CA ASP A 177 13.77 5.49 1.20
C ASP A 177 13.92 4.80 -0.18
N LYS A 178 14.08 3.47 -0.19
CA LYS A 178 14.38 2.68 -1.40
C LYS A 178 13.14 2.20 -2.15
N THR A 179 11.97 2.66 -1.74
CA THR A 179 10.68 2.31 -2.33
C THR A 179 9.83 3.55 -2.59
N PHE A 180 8.63 3.34 -3.09
CA PHE A 180 7.67 4.39 -3.34
C PHE A 180 6.43 4.22 -2.45
N ILE A 181 5.69 5.30 -2.26
CA ILE A 181 4.38 5.24 -1.59
C ILE A 181 3.40 4.38 -2.39
N ASP A 182 3.46 4.48 -3.72
CA ASP A 182 2.51 3.88 -4.67
C ASP A 182 3.19 3.41 -5.97
N ASP A 183 2.41 2.84 -6.89
CA ASP A 183 2.90 2.28 -8.15
C ASP A 183 3.15 3.31 -9.25
N GLU A 184 2.72 4.55 -9.07
CA GLU A 184 3.09 5.65 -9.97
C GLU A 184 4.45 6.27 -9.60
N GLY A 185 5.00 5.93 -8.43
CA GLY A 185 6.33 6.32 -8.01
C GLY A 185 6.37 7.57 -7.12
N SER A 186 5.33 7.79 -6.32
CA SER A 186 5.33 8.84 -5.29
C SER A 186 6.44 8.59 -4.28
N THR A 187 7.34 9.56 -4.12
CA THR A 187 8.53 9.46 -3.27
C THR A 187 8.18 9.63 -1.79
N HIS A 188 8.87 8.90 -0.93
CA HIS A 188 8.93 9.15 0.51
C HIS A 188 10.37 9.23 1.00
N SER A 189 10.56 9.73 2.21
CA SER A 189 11.84 9.76 2.92
C SER A 189 11.91 8.70 4.03
N GLU A 190 13.06 8.58 4.70
CA GLU A 190 13.17 7.74 5.92
C GLU A 190 12.39 8.31 7.12
N GLN A 191 11.88 9.54 7.03
CA GLN A 191 11.03 10.15 8.06
C GLN A 191 9.53 9.82 7.87
N ILE A 192 9.20 8.98 6.88
CA ILE A 192 7.84 8.50 6.71
C ILE A 192 7.36 7.75 7.95
N HIS A 193 6.15 8.05 8.35
CA HIS A 193 5.44 7.40 9.44
C HIS A 193 4.07 6.96 8.95
N VAL A 194 3.71 5.72 9.20
CA VAL A 194 2.46 5.10 8.75
C VAL A 194 1.68 4.61 9.95
N VAL A 195 0.44 5.06 10.07
CA VAL A 195 -0.52 4.57 11.06
C VAL A 195 -1.67 3.89 10.34
N GLU A 196 -1.97 2.66 10.73
CA GLU A 196 -2.99 1.82 10.12
C GLU A 196 -4.04 1.45 11.16
N ARG A 197 -5.30 1.45 10.76
CA ARG A 197 -6.43 1.07 11.61
C ARG A 197 -7.23 0.00 10.90
N TYR A 198 -7.20 -1.21 11.43
CA TYR A 198 -7.89 -2.37 10.87
C TYR A 198 -9.13 -2.67 11.68
N ARG A 199 -10.27 -2.80 11.01
CA ARG A 199 -11.54 -3.15 11.65
C ARG A 199 -12.35 -4.07 10.74
N LYS A 200 -12.94 -5.12 11.31
CA LYS A 200 -13.91 -5.95 10.61
C LYS A 200 -15.22 -5.19 10.46
N VAL A 201 -15.76 -5.18 9.26
CA VAL A 201 -17.03 -4.55 8.89
C VAL A 201 -17.87 -5.55 8.10
N ASN A 202 -19.10 -5.19 7.74
CA ASN A 202 -20.00 -6.04 6.96
C ASN A 202 -20.15 -7.46 7.53
N GLY A 203 -20.42 -7.56 8.86
CA GLY A 203 -20.55 -8.85 9.54
C GLY A 203 -19.26 -9.68 9.55
N GLY A 204 -18.09 -9.00 9.52
CA GLY A 204 -16.78 -9.62 9.51
C GLY A 204 -16.29 -10.08 8.14
N ARG A 205 -17.09 -9.91 7.08
CA ARG A 205 -16.72 -10.33 5.72
C ARG A 205 -15.76 -9.39 5.03
N ASP A 206 -15.65 -8.17 5.52
CA ASP A 206 -14.75 -7.15 5.02
C ASP A 206 -13.81 -6.72 6.16
N LEU A 207 -12.54 -6.53 5.83
CA LEU A 207 -11.56 -5.89 6.68
C LEU A 207 -11.30 -4.49 6.13
N GLU A 208 -11.76 -3.49 6.86
CA GLU A 208 -11.49 -2.09 6.56
C GLU A 208 -10.11 -1.72 7.08
N LEU A 209 -9.30 -1.13 6.24
CA LEU A 209 -8.04 -0.48 6.57
C LEU A 209 -8.19 1.02 6.33
N VAL A 210 -8.01 1.83 7.37
CA VAL A 210 -7.76 3.26 7.25
C VAL A 210 -6.27 3.48 7.49
N MET A 211 -5.58 3.97 6.47
CA MET A 211 -4.15 4.27 6.53
C MET A 211 -3.92 5.77 6.59
N THR A 212 -3.08 6.21 7.50
CA THR A 212 -2.61 7.60 7.60
C THR A 212 -1.12 7.64 7.35
N VAL A 213 -0.70 8.46 6.41
CA VAL A 213 0.71 8.64 6.03
C VAL A 213 1.17 10.05 6.38
N THR A 214 2.30 10.14 7.04
CA THR A 214 2.98 11.38 7.38
C THR A 214 4.43 11.31 6.91
N ASP A 215 4.92 12.32 6.23
CA ASP A 215 6.32 12.47 5.85
C ASP A 215 6.64 13.97 5.77
N PRO A 216 7.29 14.54 6.77
CA PRO A 216 7.56 15.97 6.81
C PRO A 216 8.55 16.44 5.73
N VAL A 217 9.28 15.52 5.11
CA VAL A 217 10.23 15.83 4.04
C VAL A 217 9.53 15.94 2.70
N THR A 218 8.67 14.97 2.35
CA THR A 218 8.10 14.87 1.00
C THR A 218 6.67 15.40 0.89
N LEU A 219 5.91 15.39 1.98
CA LEU A 219 4.50 15.79 1.99
C LEU A 219 4.32 17.21 2.53
N THR A 220 3.29 17.89 2.01
CA THR A 220 2.83 19.20 2.52
C THR A 220 1.99 19.08 3.79
N GLN A 221 1.36 17.92 3.99
CA GLN A 221 0.50 17.61 5.14
C GLN A 221 0.30 16.08 5.25
N PRO A 222 -0.06 15.56 6.43
CA PRO A 222 -0.55 14.20 6.57
C PRO A 222 -1.80 13.98 5.72
N TYR A 223 -2.00 12.74 5.26
CA TYR A 223 -3.24 12.36 4.57
C TYR A 223 -3.65 10.95 4.96
N SER A 224 -4.91 10.62 4.72
CA SER A 224 -5.46 9.30 4.98
C SER A 224 -6.24 8.79 3.79
N TYR A 225 -6.28 7.47 3.64
CA TYR A 225 -7.12 6.78 2.67
C TYR A 225 -7.65 5.48 3.24
N THR A 226 -8.70 4.94 2.63
CA THR A 226 -9.37 3.71 3.09
C THR A 226 -9.29 2.63 2.04
N ARG A 227 -9.06 1.39 2.48
CA ARG A 227 -9.09 0.18 1.66
C ARG A 227 -9.96 -0.88 2.30
N ILE A 228 -10.56 -1.71 1.46
CA ILE A 228 -11.38 -2.85 1.86
C ILE A 228 -10.74 -4.12 1.34
N TYR A 229 -10.52 -5.06 2.24
CA TYR A 229 -10.13 -6.42 1.90
C TYR A 229 -11.31 -7.35 2.11
N LYS A 230 -11.50 -8.28 1.20
CA LYS A 230 -12.54 -9.30 1.25
C LYS A 230 -12.05 -10.54 1.96
N TRP A 231 -12.88 -11.12 2.81
CA TRP A 231 -12.65 -12.44 3.39
C TRP A 231 -12.65 -13.51 2.30
N ARG A 232 -11.57 -14.28 2.17
CA ARG A 232 -11.39 -15.25 1.11
C ARG A 232 -10.87 -16.59 1.64
N PRO A 233 -11.70 -17.36 2.39
CA PRO A 233 -11.33 -18.66 2.95
C PRO A 233 -11.17 -19.74 1.87
N ASP A 234 -11.64 -19.50 0.67
CA ASP A 234 -11.56 -20.32 -0.52
C ASP A 234 -10.19 -20.25 -1.21
N ILE A 235 -9.38 -19.25 -0.87
CA ILE A 235 -8.07 -19.00 -1.47
C ILE A 235 -6.95 -19.44 -0.53
N LYS A 236 -5.90 -19.98 -1.09
CA LYS A 236 -4.62 -20.18 -0.44
C LYS A 236 -3.59 -19.29 -1.15
N PRO A 237 -2.82 -18.46 -0.43
CA PRO A 237 -1.72 -17.76 -1.05
C PRO A 237 -0.83 -18.74 -1.81
N ALA A 238 -0.51 -18.40 -3.04
CA ALA A 238 0.30 -19.21 -3.92
C ALA A 238 1.79 -19.01 -3.67
N GLU A 239 2.59 -19.83 -4.29
CA GLU A 239 4.02 -19.56 -4.45
C GLU A 239 4.19 -18.35 -5.39
N TYR A 240 5.08 -17.46 -5.02
CA TYR A 240 5.41 -16.27 -5.83
C TYR A 240 6.90 -16.30 -6.17
N VAL A 241 7.21 -16.52 -7.43
CA VAL A 241 8.59 -16.47 -7.94
C VAL A 241 8.74 -15.17 -8.72
N CYS A 242 9.38 -14.19 -8.10
CA CYS A 242 9.52 -12.85 -8.69
C CYS A 242 10.24 -12.89 -10.05
N GLU A 243 11.27 -13.70 -10.17
CA GLU A 243 12.07 -13.82 -11.40
C GLU A 243 11.25 -14.35 -12.57
N GLU A 244 10.31 -15.27 -12.32
CA GLU A 244 9.40 -15.80 -13.35
C GLU A 244 8.33 -14.80 -13.76
N ASN A 245 7.95 -13.90 -12.85
CA ASN A 245 6.98 -12.83 -13.10
C ASN A 245 7.64 -11.51 -13.49
N ASN A 246 8.97 -11.44 -13.48
CA ASN A 246 9.70 -10.24 -13.79
C ASN A 246 9.66 -9.97 -15.30
N ARG A 247 8.90 -8.94 -15.70
CA ARG A 247 8.77 -8.49 -17.09
C ARG A 247 9.72 -7.36 -17.44
N ASN A 248 10.81 -7.21 -16.69
CA ASN A 248 11.81 -6.18 -16.93
C ASN A 248 12.54 -6.42 -18.24
N ALA A 249 12.99 -5.32 -18.84
CA ALA A 249 13.75 -5.37 -20.07
C ALA A 249 15.04 -6.19 -19.93
N PRO A 250 15.53 -6.81 -21.00
CA PRO A 250 16.72 -7.68 -21.03
C PRO A 250 18.00 -7.03 -20.49
N GLU A 251 18.01 -5.72 -20.38
CA GLU A 251 19.15 -4.90 -19.92
C GLU A 251 19.64 -5.28 -18.50
N ASN A 252 18.79 -5.93 -17.71
CA ASN A 252 19.14 -6.38 -16.34
C ASN A 252 19.58 -7.85 -16.28
N GLY A 253 19.77 -8.53 -17.41
CA GLY A 253 20.23 -9.91 -17.47
C GLY A 253 19.20 -10.95 -17.02
N VAL A 254 17.95 -10.54 -16.80
CA VAL A 254 16.85 -11.43 -16.44
C VAL A 254 16.14 -11.86 -17.72
N THR A 255 16.28 -13.11 -18.08
CA THR A 255 15.55 -13.72 -19.20
C THR A 255 14.14 -14.07 -18.71
N VAL A 256 13.14 -13.42 -19.27
CA VAL A 256 11.74 -13.82 -19.03
C VAL A 256 11.53 -15.19 -19.67
N ALA A 257 11.23 -16.19 -18.87
CA ALA A 257 10.71 -17.46 -19.39
C ALA A 257 9.39 -17.16 -20.14
N LYS A 258 9.30 -17.57 -21.39
CA LYS A 258 8.11 -17.42 -22.23
C LYS A 258 7.07 -18.47 -21.86
#